data_240acd2cd296a81a7af50eb0e3a175ac
#
_entry.id   240acd2cd296a81a7af50eb0e3a175ac
#
_cell.length_a   1.000
_cell.length_b   1.000
_cell.length_c   1.000
_cell.angle_alpha   90.00
_cell.angle_beta   90.00
_cell.angle_gamma   90.00
#
_symmetry.space_group_name_H-M   'P 1'
#
loop_
_entity.id
_entity.type
_entity.pdbx_description
1 polymer ?
#
loop_
_entity_poly.entity_id
_entity_poly.type
_entity_poly.pdbx_seq_one_letter_code
_entity_poly.pdbx_strand_id
1 'polypeptide(L)'
;MDFTSFDSRAAAEKGRDLHLAHPATGEPIFDGDNPCIVVIRGTESREAQAQLAKLRKIKVSEDEKADEASLEDMHQRLVETAVPLVIGFKNINRGDKPATAPADVEWFLNLQLINGVEGERSFVEQVVNYATKRSNFLGNG
;
A
#
# COMPACT_ATOMS: atom_id res chain seq x y z
N MET A 1 -30.73 -3.53 14.33
CA MET A 1 -29.57 -3.74 13.43
C MET A 1 -28.34 -3.06 14.02
N ASP A 2 -27.25 -3.78 14.14
CA ASP A 2 -26.03 -3.25 14.73
C ASP A 2 -25.13 -2.66 13.63
N PHE A 3 -24.90 -1.35 13.67
CA PHE A 3 -24.08 -0.65 12.68
C PHE A 3 -22.58 -0.72 12.94
N THR A 4 -22.13 -1.35 14.03
CA THR A 4 -20.69 -1.52 14.27
C THR A 4 -20.02 -2.36 13.18
N SER A 5 -20.76 -3.21 12.47
CA SER A 5 -20.23 -3.96 11.33
C SER A 5 -19.90 -3.08 10.12
N PHE A 6 -20.35 -1.83 10.11
CA PHE A 6 -20.04 -0.85 9.06
C PHE A 6 -18.92 0.12 9.45
N ASP A 7 -18.26 -0.13 10.58
CA ASP A 7 -17.16 0.72 11.02
C ASP A 7 -15.90 0.44 10.18
N SER A 8 -15.79 1.15 9.06
CA SER A 8 -14.67 0.98 8.14
C SER A 8 -13.34 1.47 8.72
N ARG A 9 -13.38 2.44 9.65
CA ARG A 9 -12.15 2.94 10.29
C ARG A 9 -11.55 1.89 11.23
N ALA A 10 -12.36 1.24 12.04
CA ALA A 10 -11.90 0.16 12.91
C ALA A 10 -11.40 -1.04 12.11
N ALA A 11 -12.10 -1.41 11.03
CA ALA A 11 -11.68 -2.48 10.13
C ALA A 11 -10.36 -2.13 9.44
N ALA A 12 -10.19 -0.88 9.02
CA ALA A 12 -8.95 -0.40 8.39
C ALA A 12 -7.75 -0.49 9.34
N GLU A 13 -7.96 -0.23 10.63
CA GLU A 13 -6.89 -0.32 11.64
C GLU A 13 -6.42 -1.75 11.89
N LYS A 14 -7.32 -2.73 11.79
CA LYS A 14 -6.98 -4.15 11.98
C LYS A 14 -6.09 -4.70 10.88
N GLY A 15 -6.21 -4.17 9.68
CA GLY A 15 -5.48 -4.65 8.53
C GLY A 15 -6.08 -5.89 7.89
N ARG A 16 -5.66 -6.14 6.65
CA ARG A 16 -6.07 -7.31 5.85
C ARG A 16 -4.91 -7.80 5.01
N ASP A 17 -4.99 -9.04 4.62
CA ASP A 17 -3.97 -9.66 3.78
C ASP A 17 -4.20 -9.33 2.31
N LEU A 18 -3.18 -8.74 1.67
CA LEU A 18 -3.15 -8.55 0.23
C LEU A 18 -2.25 -9.62 -0.38
N HIS A 19 -2.82 -10.48 -1.23
CA HIS A 19 -2.03 -11.41 -2.03
C HIS A 19 -1.42 -10.64 -3.21
N LEU A 20 -0.09 -10.55 -3.24
CA LEU A 20 0.61 -9.78 -4.27
C LEU A 20 0.46 -10.42 -5.65
N ALA A 21 0.37 -9.57 -6.67
CA ALA A 21 0.38 -9.97 -8.07
C ALA A 21 1.72 -9.63 -8.71
N HIS A 22 2.14 -10.44 -9.69
CA HIS A 22 3.36 -10.19 -10.43
C HIS A 22 3.25 -8.85 -11.16
N PRO A 23 4.25 -7.94 -11.02
CA PRO A 23 4.13 -6.59 -11.58
C PRO A 23 3.98 -6.53 -13.11
N ALA A 24 4.48 -7.53 -13.82
CA ALA A 24 4.41 -7.56 -15.28
C ALA A 24 3.23 -8.38 -15.81
N THR A 25 2.83 -9.47 -15.13
CA THR A 25 1.82 -10.40 -15.65
C THR A 25 0.47 -10.31 -14.95
N GLY A 26 0.44 -9.77 -13.73
CA GLY A 26 -0.78 -9.72 -12.92
C GLY A 26 -1.16 -11.04 -12.25
N GLU A 27 -0.36 -12.10 -12.44
CA GLU A 27 -0.63 -13.39 -11.81
C GLU A 27 -0.27 -13.37 -10.32
N PRO A 28 -1.03 -14.09 -9.47
CA PRO A 28 -0.70 -14.14 -8.05
C PRO A 28 0.66 -14.79 -7.80
N ILE A 29 1.42 -14.24 -6.84
CA ILE A 29 2.77 -14.68 -6.52
C ILE A 29 2.74 -15.69 -5.37
N PHE A 30 3.45 -16.80 -5.54
CA PHE A 30 3.60 -17.83 -4.52
C PHE A 30 5.08 -18.14 -4.27
N ASP A 31 5.39 -18.46 -3.01
CA ASP A 31 6.66 -19.08 -2.64
C ASP A 31 6.37 -20.58 -2.43
N GLY A 32 6.63 -21.38 -3.47
CA GLY A 32 6.14 -22.77 -3.50
C GLY A 32 4.62 -22.80 -3.48
N ASP A 33 4.01 -23.37 -2.43
CA ASP A 33 2.55 -23.41 -2.25
C ASP A 33 2.04 -22.28 -1.36
N ASN A 34 2.92 -21.41 -0.87
CA ASN A 34 2.57 -20.37 0.08
C ASN A 34 2.38 -19.02 -0.62
N PRO A 35 1.21 -18.37 -0.46
CA PRO A 35 0.99 -17.08 -1.10
C PRO A 35 1.87 -16.00 -0.49
N CYS A 36 2.44 -15.14 -1.33
CA CYS A 36 3.19 -13.96 -0.90
C CYS A 36 2.20 -12.85 -0.54
N ILE A 37 2.19 -12.48 0.74
CA ILE A 37 1.16 -11.60 1.30
C ILE A 37 1.81 -10.39 1.98
N VAL A 38 1.20 -9.22 1.75
CA VAL A 38 1.46 -8.01 2.53
C VAL A 38 0.24 -7.74 3.39
N VAL A 39 0.45 -7.56 4.69
CA VAL A 39 -0.63 -7.19 5.60
C VAL A 39 -0.77 -5.68 5.56
N ILE A 40 -1.96 -5.20 5.21
CA ILE A 40 -2.21 -3.80 4.89
C ILE A 40 -3.30 -3.21 5.78
N ARG A 41 -3.02 -2.04 6.32
CA ARG A 41 -3.96 -1.17 7.01
C ARG A 41 -4.68 -0.33 5.95
N GLY A 42 -5.99 -0.07 6.14
CA GLY A 42 -6.74 0.76 5.20
C GLY A 42 -6.45 2.25 5.34
N THR A 43 -6.73 3.02 4.29
CA THR A 43 -6.52 4.47 4.30
C THR A 43 -7.39 5.21 5.30
N GLU A 44 -8.49 4.61 5.75
CA GLU A 44 -9.35 5.20 6.78
C GLU A 44 -8.80 5.05 8.21
N SER A 45 -7.68 4.32 8.38
CA SER A 45 -7.04 4.18 9.68
C SER A 45 -6.49 5.51 10.18
N ARG A 46 -6.35 5.64 11.50
CA ARG A 46 -5.81 6.87 12.11
C ARG A 46 -4.41 7.20 11.66
N GLU A 47 -3.56 6.18 11.54
CA GLU A 47 -2.17 6.40 11.11
C GLU A 47 -2.08 6.85 9.67
N ALA A 48 -2.89 6.26 8.78
CA ALA A 48 -2.95 6.68 7.39
C ALA A 48 -3.45 8.13 7.29
N GLN A 49 -4.49 8.49 8.04
CA GLN A 49 -5.03 9.86 8.04
C GLN A 49 -4.04 10.87 8.57
N ALA A 50 -3.30 10.54 9.63
CA ALA A 50 -2.25 11.41 10.17
C ALA A 50 -1.15 11.67 9.15
N GLN A 51 -0.71 10.63 8.43
CA GLN A 51 0.32 10.75 7.41
C GLN A 51 -0.17 11.56 6.19
N LEU A 52 -1.40 11.31 5.76
CA LEU A 52 -2.01 12.08 4.66
C LEU A 52 -2.12 13.57 5.01
N ALA A 53 -2.44 13.90 6.25
CA ALA A 53 -2.49 15.29 6.71
C ALA A 53 -1.12 15.97 6.63
N LYS A 54 -0.05 15.26 6.98
CA LYS A 54 1.32 15.76 6.85
C LYS A 54 1.69 16.01 5.39
N LEU A 55 1.34 15.08 4.50
CA LEU A 55 1.62 15.20 3.07
C LEU A 55 0.87 16.37 2.44
N ARG A 56 -0.38 16.63 2.87
CA ARG A 56 -1.15 17.79 2.39
C ARG A 56 -0.50 19.12 2.76
N LYS A 57 0.05 19.23 3.97
CA LYS A 57 0.76 20.44 4.40
C LYS A 57 2.01 20.71 3.55
N ILE A 58 2.76 19.66 3.24
CA ILE A 58 3.93 19.76 2.38
C ILE A 58 3.54 20.19 0.97
N LYS A 59 2.46 19.60 0.43
CA LYS A 59 1.97 19.88 -0.92
C LYS A 59 1.57 21.35 -1.09
N VAL A 60 0.94 21.96 -0.10
CA VAL A 60 0.52 23.37 -0.14
C VAL A 60 1.75 24.29 -0.25
N SER A 61 2.87 23.96 0.39
CA SER A 61 4.08 24.76 0.30
C SER A 61 4.87 24.54 -0.99
N GLU A 62 4.62 23.44 -1.72
CA GLU A 62 5.31 23.08 -2.95
C GLU A 62 4.50 23.32 -4.22
N ASP A 63 3.25 23.77 -4.12
CA ASP A 63 2.32 23.93 -5.26
C ASP A 63 2.83 24.87 -6.34
N GLU A 64 3.74 25.78 -6.03
CA GLU A 64 4.36 26.66 -7.01
C GLU A 64 5.34 25.93 -7.95
N LYS A 65 5.74 24.69 -7.61
CA LYS A 65 6.66 23.87 -8.39
C LYS A 65 6.00 22.64 -9.02
N ALA A 66 4.69 22.50 -8.90
CA ALA A 66 3.95 21.27 -9.19
C ALA A 66 3.69 21.01 -10.69
N ASP A 67 4.02 21.96 -11.59
CA ASP A 67 3.69 21.86 -13.01
C ASP A 67 4.51 20.79 -13.77
N GLU A 68 5.54 20.21 -13.15
CA GLU A 68 6.40 19.19 -13.79
C GLU A 68 6.77 18.05 -12.83
N ALA A 69 5.75 17.41 -12.21
CA ALA A 69 6.03 16.23 -11.38
C ALA A 69 6.51 15.08 -12.28
N SER A 70 7.76 14.66 -12.12
CA SER A 70 8.31 13.49 -12.81
C SER A 70 7.67 12.20 -12.28
N LEU A 71 7.84 11.09 -13.02
CA LEU A 71 7.41 9.78 -12.54
C LEU A 71 8.06 9.44 -11.20
N GLU A 72 9.32 9.82 -11.00
CA GLU A 72 9.99 9.60 -9.72
C GLU A 72 9.33 10.36 -8.57
N ASP A 73 8.92 11.62 -8.80
CA ASP A 73 8.20 12.40 -7.78
C ASP A 73 6.85 11.78 -7.44
N MET A 74 6.11 11.35 -8.47
CA MET A 74 4.82 10.66 -8.28
C MET A 74 5.01 9.35 -7.53
N HIS A 75 6.04 8.57 -7.89
CA HIS A 75 6.38 7.33 -7.22
C HIS A 75 6.72 7.58 -5.74
N GLN A 76 7.57 8.57 -5.47
CA GLN A 76 7.96 8.90 -4.10
C GLN A 76 6.76 9.29 -3.24
N ARG A 77 5.81 10.04 -3.78
CA ARG A 77 4.58 10.39 -3.06
C ARG A 77 3.73 9.17 -2.74
N LEU A 78 3.64 8.22 -3.70
CA LEU A 78 2.93 6.96 -3.45
C LEU A 78 3.62 6.13 -2.38
N VAL A 79 4.95 6.05 -2.40
CA VAL A 79 5.72 5.34 -1.38
C VAL A 79 5.46 5.96 0.00
N GLU A 80 5.53 7.27 0.12
CA GLU A 80 5.25 7.98 1.38
C GLU A 80 3.83 7.72 1.89
N THR A 81 2.86 7.65 0.99
CA THR A 81 1.49 7.31 1.33
C THR A 81 1.37 5.87 1.79
N ALA A 82 2.07 4.95 1.14
CA ALA A 82 1.96 3.52 1.38
C ALA A 82 2.72 3.04 2.62
N VAL A 83 3.82 3.70 2.99
CA VAL A 83 4.66 3.28 4.13
C VAL A 83 3.85 3.02 5.40
N PRO A 84 2.96 3.93 5.86
CA PRO A 84 2.19 3.67 7.09
C PRO A 84 1.10 2.61 6.92
N LEU A 85 0.81 2.20 5.69
CA LEU A 85 -0.23 1.21 5.41
C LEU A 85 0.27 -0.23 5.55
N VAL A 86 1.57 -0.47 5.39
CA VAL A 86 2.15 -1.81 5.45
C VAL A 86 2.53 -2.15 6.89
N ILE A 87 1.89 -3.17 7.45
CA ILE A 87 2.12 -3.58 8.84
C ILE A 87 2.75 -4.96 8.97
N GLY A 88 2.90 -5.70 7.89
CA GLY A 88 3.57 -7.00 7.93
C GLY A 88 3.74 -7.64 6.57
N PHE A 89 4.53 -8.71 6.54
CA PHE A 89 4.80 -9.51 5.35
C PHE A 89 4.65 -10.99 5.70
N LYS A 90 4.20 -11.79 4.73
CA LYS A 90 4.14 -13.25 4.85
C LYS A 90 4.74 -13.86 3.58
N ASN A 91 5.71 -14.76 3.75
CA ASN A 91 6.37 -15.47 2.64
C ASN A 91 7.10 -14.54 1.66
N ILE A 92 7.62 -13.43 2.17
CA ILE A 92 8.39 -12.45 1.40
C ILE A 92 9.75 -12.29 2.06
N ASN A 93 10.82 -12.47 1.28
CA ASN A 93 12.19 -12.36 1.77
C ASN A 93 12.91 -11.16 1.14
N ARG A 94 13.76 -10.54 1.92
CA ARG A 94 14.75 -9.60 1.41
C ARG A 94 16.09 -10.33 1.36
N GLY A 95 16.48 -10.77 0.16
CA GLY A 95 17.63 -11.68 0.03
C GLY A 95 17.32 -13.03 0.68
N ASP A 96 18.12 -13.45 1.64
CA ASP A 96 17.98 -14.72 2.35
C ASP A 96 17.25 -14.61 3.69
N LYS A 97 16.77 -13.42 4.04
CA LYS A 97 16.09 -13.17 5.32
C LYS A 97 14.63 -12.76 5.09
N PRO A 98 13.72 -13.16 6.00
CA PRO A 98 12.34 -12.70 5.90
C PRO A 98 12.24 -11.18 6.00
N ALA A 99 11.44 -10.58 5.13
CA ALA A 99 11.15 -9.15 5.21
C ALA A 99 10.31 -8.84 6.45
N THR A 100 10.61 -7.73 7.11
CA THR A 100 9.90 -7.31 8.32
C THR A 100 9.42 -5.86 8.21
N ALA A 101 8.31 -5.55 8.87
CA ALA A 101 7.83 -4.19 9.00
C ALA A 101 8.21 -3.65 10.40
N PRO A 102 8.58 -2.37 10.53
CA PRO A 102 8.66 -1.38 9.45
C PRO A 102 9.98 -1.37 8.68
N ALA A 103 10.97 -2.15 9.10
CA ALA A 103 12.35 -2.05 8.61
C ALA A 103 12.50 -2.19 7.09
N ASP A 104 11.75 -3.11 6.47
CA ASP A 104 11.88 -3.42 5.05
C ASP A 104 10.76 -2.84 4.18
N VAL A 105 9.86 -2.05 4.75
CA VAL A 105 8.68 -1.53 4.03
C VAL A 105 9.09 -0.62 2.87
N GLU A 106 9.94 0.34 3.12
CA GLU A 106 10.37 1.28 2.10
C GLU A 106 11.13 0.58 0.97
N TRP A 107 12.01 -0.35 1.31
CA TRP A 107 12.70 -1.19 0.32
C TRP A 107 11.69 -1.92 -0.59
N PHE A 108 10.69 -2.57 0.01
CA PHE A 108 9.67 -3.31 -0.73
C PHE A 108 8.89 -2.42 -1.70
N LEU A 109 8.46 -1.24 -1.22
CA LEU A 109 7.67 -0.32 -2.03
C LEU A 109 8.46 0.32 -3.17
N ASN A 110 9.79 0.29 -3.09
CA ASN A 110 10.68 0.85 -4.11
C ASN A 110 11.24 -0.20 -5.08
N LEU A 111 10.78 -1.46 -5.02
CA LEU A 111 11.30 -2.51 -5.92
C LEU A 111 11.02 -2.24 -7.39
N GLN A 112 9.91 -1.57 -7.71
CA GLN A 112 9.62 -1.14 -9.08
C GLN A 112 9.23 0.33 -9.06
N LEU A 113 9.62 1.06 -10.11
CA LEU A 113 9.11 2.40 -10.36
C LEU A 113 7.73 2.30 -11.01
N ILE A 114 6.82 3.18 -10.66
CA ILE A 114 5.52 3.26 -11.35
C ILE A 114 5.78 3.65 -12.82
N ASN A 115 5.04 3.06 -13.75
CA ASN A 115 5.26 3.30 -15.18
C ASN A 115 4.01 3.71 -15.97
N GLY A 116 2.83 3.64 -15.36
CA GLY A 116 1.56 3.97 -16.01
C GLY A 116 1.13 3.00 -17.11
N VAL A 117 1.80 1.86 -17.26
CA VAL A 117 1.45 0.87 -18.29
C VAL A 117 0.24 0.06 -17.83
N GLU A 118 -0.77 -0.06 -18.71
CA GLU A 118 -1.97 -0.82 -18.42
C GLU A 118 -1.64 -2.30 -18.20
N GLY A 119 -2.20 -2.88 -17.14
CA GLY A 119 -1.96 -4.28 -16.78
C GLY A 119 -0.69 -4.51 -15.97
N GLU A 120 0.19 -3.52 -15.86
CA GLU A 120 1.38 -3.60 -15.04
C GLU A 120 1.21 -2.73 -13.80
N ARG A 121 1.33 -3.33 -12.61
CA ARG A 121 1.20 -2.59 -11.35
C ARG A 121 2.35 -2.91 -10.43
N SER A 122 3.11 -1.87 -10.07
CA SER A 122 4.15 -1.97 -9.05
C SER A 122 3.54 -2.37 -7.70
N PHE A 123 4.37 -2.88 -6.79
CA PHE A 123 3.87 -3.24 -5.46
C PHE A 123 3.29 -2.04 -4.70
N VAL A 124 3.88 -0.86 -4.85
CA VAL A 124 3.34 0.35 -4.20
C VAL A 124 1.93 0.67 -4.70
N GLU A 125 1.68 0.52 -6.01
CA GLU A 125 0.35 0.72 -6.58
C GLU A 125 -0.65 -0.33 -6.07
N GLN A 126 -0.23 -1.59 -5.97
CA GLN A 126 -1.08 -2.65 -5.43
C GLN A 126 -1.48 -2.35 -3.98
N VAL A 127 -0.54 -1.91 -3.16
CA VAL A 127 -0.81 -1.55 -1.75
C VAL A 127 -1.80 -0.41 -1.66
N VAL A 128 -1.56 0.69 -2.36
CA VAL A 128 -2.42 1.88 -2.30
C VAL A 128 -3.82 1.58 -2.83
N ASN A 129 -3.92 0.88 -3.97
CA ASN A 129 -5.22 0.53 -4.55
C ASN A 129 -6.04 -0.38 -3.63
N TYR A 130 -5.38 -1.36 -2.99
CA TYR A 130 -6.05 -2.24 -2.04
C TYR A 130 -6.54 -1.46 -0.81
N ALA A 131 -5.67 -0.60 -0.27
CA ALA A 131 -5.95 0.13 0.96
C ALA A 131 -7.06 1.16 0.84
N THR A 132 -7.31 1.68 -0.36
CA THR A 132 -8.35 2.71 -0.60
C THR A 132 -9.76 2.13 -0.73
N LYS A 133 -9.90 0.82 -0.91
CA LYS A 133 -11.21 0.19 -1.10
C LYS A 133 -11.79 -0.29 0.23
N ARG A 134 -12.90 0.33 0.65
CA ARG A 134 -13.61 -0.07 1.87
C ARG A 134 -14.04 -1.53 1.85
N SER A 135 -14.44 -2.06 0.68
CA SER A 135 -14.88 -3.44 0.56
C SER A 135 -13.79 -4.46 0.97
N ASN A 136 -12.51 -4.10 0.84
CA ASN A 136 -11.42 -4.97 1.27
C ASN A 136 -11.34 -5.12 2.79
N PHE A 137 -11.93 -4.19 3.55
CA PHE A 137 -11.87 -4.18 5.01
C PHE A 137 -13.21 -4.55 5.65
N LEU A 138 -14.32 -4.18 5.03
CA LEU A 138 -15.66 -4.50 5.54
C LEU A 138 -16.16 -5.87 5.08
N GLY A 139 -15.55 -6.44 4.03
CA GLY A 139 -16.02 -7.67 3.42
C GLY A 139 -17.22 -7.43 2.50
N ASN A 140 -17.69 -8.52 1.87
CA ASN A 140 -18.76 -8.47 0.87
C ASN A 140 -20.12 -8.92 1.43
N GLY A 141 -20.27 -8.92 2.73
CA GLY A 141 -21.49 -9.42 3.32
C GLY A 141 -22.19 -8.42 4.19
#